data_fd90913cbfe1790dbc6e63e3ca167365
#
_entry.id   fd90913cbfe1790dbc6e63e3ca167365
#
_cell.length_a   1.000
_cell.length_b   1.000
_cell.length_c   1.000
_cell.angle_alpha   90.00
_cell.angle_beta   90.00
_cell.angle_gamma   90.00
#
_symmetry.space_group_name_H-M   'P 1'
#
loop_
_entity.id
_entity.type
_entity.pdbx_description
1 polymer ?
#
loop_
_entity_poly.entity_id
_entity_poly.type
_entity_poly.pdbx_seq_one_letter_code
_entity_poly.pdbx_strand_id
1 'polypeptide(L)'
;MAKRNFRRIVLKLSGEALAGEQGFGINPDVVEEFAKEIAALAKSTDLEIAIVVGGGNLWRGLAGSNQGMDRATADYMGMLATVMNSLALQDALEQAGVDTRVQTAIEMQEIAEPYIRRRAIRHLEKKRIVIFGAGLGKPYFSTDTTAALRAAEIEADAILMAKKFADGVYDSDPKTNLNAVKFDELTYNDIITKELKVMDATSTTLCKDNNIPIIVFRDRKSVV
;
A
#
# COMPACT_ATOMS: atom_id res chain seq x y z
N MET A 1 3.12 7.06 25.46
CA MET A 1 3.80 7.13 24.13
C MET A 1 4.05 8.58 23.75
N ALA A 2 5.29 8.95 23.42
CA ALA A 2 5.57 10.27 22.88
C ALA A 2 4.81 10.41 21.53
N LYS A 3 4.09 11.51 21.33
CA LYS A 3 3.37 11.82 20.12
C LYS A 3 4.40 11.94 18.98
N ARG A 4 4.58 10.88 18.18
CA ARG A 4 5.46 10.95 17.01
C ARG A 4 4.76 11.81 15.95
N ASN A 5 5.32 12.97 15.65
CA ASN A 5 4.85 13.79 14.54
C ASN A 5 5.52 13.25 13.26
N PHE A 6 4.75 12.55 12.43
CA PHE A 6 5.21 12.15 11.11
C PHE A 6 5.09 13.34 10.15
N ARG A 7 6.07 13.49 9.29
CA ARG A 7 6.07 14.46 8.20
C ARG A 7 5.72 13.80 6.88
N ARG A 8 6.30 12.63 6.61
CA ARG A 8 6.13 11.88 5.36
C ARG A 8 5.76 10.44 5.63
N ILE A 9 4.71 9.96 5.00
CA ILE A 9 4.21 8.61 5.18
C ILE A 9 4.02 7.89 3.85
N VAL A 10 4.11 6.56 3.89
CA VAL A 10 3.62 5.68 2.83
C VAL A 10 2.34 5.01 3.32
N LEU A 11 1.22 5.26 2.67
CA LEU A 11 -0.03 4.55 2.90
C LEU A 11 -0.09 3.34 1.97
N LYS A 12 -0.07 2.14 2.54
CA LYS A 12 -0.21 0.90 1.79
C LYS A 12 -1.65 0.41 1.84
N LEU A 13 -2.28 0.32 0.68
CA LEU A 13 -3.64 -0.17 0.50
C LEU A 13 -3.65 -1.55 -0.18
N SER A 14 -4.53 -2.43 0.26
CA SER A 14 -4.82 -3.66 -0.48
C SER A 14 -5.69 -3.34 -1.70
N GLY A 15 -5.37 -3.89 -2.87
CA GLY A 15 -6.27 -3.79 -4.02
C GLY A 15 -7.67 -4.34 -3.73
N GLU A 16 -7.77 -5.38 -2.91
CA GLU A 16 -9.05 -5.96 -2.49
C GLU A 16 -9.96 -4.96 -1.76
N ALA A 17 -9.38 -3.95 -1.09
CA ALA A 17 -10.15 -2.89 -0.45
C ALA A 17 -10.92 -2.06 -1.49
N LEU A 18 -10.36 -1.87 -2.70
CA LEU A 18 -10.99 -1.09 -3.77
C LEU A 18 -12.12 -1.84 -4.49
N ALA A 19 -12.22 -3.16 -4.31
CA ALA A 19 -13.32 -3.94 -4.86
C ALA A 19 -14.61 -3.83 -4.02
N GLY A 20 -14.49 -3.43 -2.76
CA GLY A 20 -15.62 -3.42 -1.83
C GLY A 20 -16.20 -4.82 -1.62
N GLU A 21 -17.53 -4.91 -1.49
CA GLU A 21 -18.26 -6.17 -1.27
C GLU A 21 -18.32 -7.06 -2.51
N GLN A 22 -18.22 -6.50 -3.71
CA GLN A 22 -18.24 -7.27 -4.96
C GLN A 22 -17.03 -8.23 -5.10
N GLY A 23 -15.95 -7.99 -4.34
CA GLY A 23 -14.80 -8.89 -4.23
C GLY A 23 -13.85 -8.91 -5.44
N PHE A 24 -14.24 -8.34 -6.57
CA PHE A 24 -13.47 -8.25 -7.82
C PHE A 24 -13.71 -6.92 -8.51
N GLY A 25 -12.71 -6.45 -9.27
CA GLY A 25 -12.80 -5.19 -10.02
C GLY A 25 -12.51 -3.97 -9.15
N ILE A 26 -12.89 -2.82 -9.65
CA ILE A 26 -12.80 -1.52 -8.98
C ILE A 26 -14.23 -1.04 -8.73
N ASN A 27 -14.57 -0.76 -7.47
CA ASN A 27 -15.85 -0.17 -7.12
C ASN A 27 -15.70 1.35 -7.02
N PRO A 28 -16.36 2.13 -7.90
CA PRO A 28 -16.20 3.59 -7.92
C PRO A 28 -16.58 4.26 -6.60
N ASP A 29 -17.66 3.83 -5.95
CA ASP A 29 -18.11 4.42 -4.69
C ASP A 29 -17.09 4.23 -3.58
N VAL A 30 -16.47 3.04 -3.52
CA VAL A 30 -15.42 2.71 -2.57
C VAL A 30 -14.17 3.54 -2.82
N VAL A 31 -13.77 3.69 -4.08
CA VAL A 31 -12.62 4.52 -4.46
C VAL A 31 -12.85 5.98 -4.09
N GLU A 32 -14.05 6.51 -4.36
CA GLU A 32 -14.43 7.87 -4.02
C GLU A 32 -14.36 8.12 -2.49
N GLU A 33 -14.83 7.16 -1.70
CA GLU A 33 -14.80 7.24 -0.25
C GLU A 33 -13.35 7.26 0.29
N PHE A 34 -12.48 6.33 -0.19
CA PHE A 34 -11.06 6.36 0.14
C PHE A 34 -10.42 7.70 -0.23
N ALA A 35 -10.74 8.20 -1.42
CA ALA A 35 -10.22 9.48 -1.88
C ALA A 35 -10.67 10.64 -0.98
N LYS A 36 -11.92 10.68 -0.54
CA LYS A 36 -12.44 11.69 0.40
C LYS A 36 -11.71 11.66 1.74
N GLU A 37 -11.51 10.47 2.32
CA GLU A 37 -10.80 10.32 3.59
C GLU A 37 -9.33 10.76 3.48
N ILE A 38 -8.63 10.32 2.43
CA ILE A 38 -7.24 10.68 2.18
C ILE A 38 -7.11 12.19 1.89
N ALA A 39 -8.02 12.76 1.10
CA ALA A 39 -8.06 14.17 0.80
C ALA A 39 -8.33 15.02 2.06
N ALA A 40 -9.22 14.57 2.94
CA ALA A 40 -9.48 15.22 4.22
C ALA A 40 -8.22 15.24 5.09
N LEU A 41 -7.50 14.12 5.18
CA LEU A 41 -6.23 14.03 5.90
C LEU A 41 -5.18 14.98 5.30
N ALA A 42 -5.01 14.96 3.98
CA ALA A 42 -4.04 15.81 3.28
C ALA A 42 -4.32 17.31 3.48
N LYS A 43 -5.60 17.71 3.50
CA LYS A 43 -6.01 19.12 3.67
C LYS A 43 -5.95 19.59 5.12
N SER A 44 -6.12 18.68 6.09
CA SER A 44 -6.16 19.01 7.53
C SER A 44 -4.80 18.94 8.21
N THR A 45 -3.77 18.43 7.52
CA THR A 45 -2.43 18.22 8.07
C THR A 45 -1.34 18.68 7.11
N ASP A 46 -0.12 18.82 7.64
CA ASP A 46 1.08 19.06 6.82
C ASP A 46 1.75 17.78 6.32
N LEU A 47 1.04 16.63 6.37
CA LEU A 47 1.59 15.36 5.94
C LEU A 47 1.91 15.34 4.44
N GLU A 48 3.03 14.74 4.11
CA GLU A 48 3.43 14.34 2.78
C GLU A 48 3.00 12.88 2.57
N ILE A 49 2.06 12.61 1.68
CA ILE A 49 1.42 11.30 1.54
C ILE A 49 1.84 10.65 0.23
N ALA A 50 2.50 9.50 0.33
CA ALA A 50 2.70 8.59 -0.78
C ALA A 50 1.78 7.36 -0.61
N ILE A 51 1.29 6.81 -1.71
CA ILE A 51 0.38 5.65 -1.71
C ILE A 51 1.01 4.52 -2.50
N VAL A 52 0.94 3.30 -1.97
CA VAL A 52 1.22 2.06 -2.69
C VAL A 52 -0.03 1.20 -2.63
N VAL A 53 -0.58 0.88 -3.78
CA VAL A 53 -1.81 0.07 -3.89
C VAL A 53 -1.54 -1.29 -4.54
N GLY A 54 -2.12 -2.34 -3.97
CA GLY A 54 -2.06 -3.69 -4.55
C GLY A 54 -2.97 -3.86 -5.77
N GLY A 55 -2.76 -4.95 -6.53
CA GLY A 55 -3.56 -5.31 -7.71
C GLY A 55 -4.50 -6.50 -7.51
N GLY A 56 -4.60 -7.04 -6.28
CA GLY A 56 -5.28 -8.31 -6.00
C GLY A 56 -6.79 -8.37 -6.25
N ASN A 57 -7.44 -7.21 -6.43
CA ASN A 57 -8.83 -7.08 -6.86
C ASN A 57 -9.04 -7.36 -8.35
N LEU A 58 -8.00 -7.21 -9.16
CA LEU A 58 -8.05 -7.40 -10.61
C LEU A 58 -7.28 -8.65 -11.04
N TRP A 59 -6.09 -8.88 -10.45
CA TRP A 59 -5.25 -10.00 -10.81
C TRP A 59 -4.34 -10.43 -9.65
N ARG A 60 -4.20 -11.77 -9.46
CA ARG A 60 -3.27 -12.36 -8.49
C ARG A 60 -2.26 -13.23 -9.22
N GLY A 61 -1.00 -12.78 -9.29
CA GLY A 61 0.08 -13.46 -10.01
C GLY A 61 0.30 -14.91 -9.57
N LEU A 62 0.30 -15.19 -8.25
CA LEU A 62 0.41 -16.55 -7.72
C LEU A 62 -0.72 -17.48 -8.18
N ALA A 63 -1.97 -16.97 -8.24
CA ALA A 63 -3.09 -17.79 -8.69
C ALA A 63 -2.97 -18.09 -10.19
N GLY A 64 -2.51 -17.14 -11.01
CA GLY A 64 -2.25 -17.37 -12.43
C GLY A 64 -1.14 -18.38 -12.67
N SER A 65 -0.03 -18.31 -11.93
CA SER A 65 1.07 -19.27 -12.07
C SER A 65 0.68 -20.69 -11.66
N ASN A 66 -0.17 -20.85 -10.66
CA ASN A 66 -0.70 -22.15 -10.25
C ASN A 66 -1.59 -22.81 -11.32
N GLN A 67 -2.06 -22.05 -12.32
CA GLN A 67 -2.84 -22.54 -13.46
C GLN A 67 -1.97 -22.77 -14.72
N GLY A 68 -0.64 -22.80 -14.56
CA GLY A 68 0.30 -23.08 -15.65
C GLY A 68 0.80 -21.86 -16.42
N MET A 69 0.42 -20.64 -16.02
CA MET A 69 0.98 -19.42 -16.59
C MET A 69 2.43 -19.22 -16.10
N ASP A 70 3.28 -18.68 -16.96
CA ASP A 70 4.61 -18.24 -16.54
C ASP A 70 4.52 -17.23 -15.40
N ARG A 71 5.31 -17.44 -14.35
CA ARG A 71 5.28 -16.63 -13.13
C ARG A 71 5.60 -15.17 -13.42
N ALA A 72 6.60 -14.89 -14.24
CA ALA A 72 6.98 -13.52 -14.57
C ALA A 72 5.86 -12.79 -15.32
N THR A 73 5.22 -13.48 -16.28
CA THR A 73 4.06 -12.95 -17.00
C THR A 73 2.89 -12.66 -16.06
N ALA A 74 2.58 -13.58 -15.15
CA ALA A 74 1.51 -13.38 -14.16
C ALA A 74 1.79 -12.20 -13.21
N ASP A 75 3.05 -12.01 -12.82
CA ASP A 75 3.47 -10.87 -11.98
C ASP A 75 3.40 -9.55 -12.75
N TYR A 76 3.75 -9.51 -14.04
CA TYR A 76 3.55 -8.30 -14.87
C TYR A 76 2.08 -7.93 -15.01
N MET A 77 1.18 -8.89 -15.16
CA MET A 77 -0.27 -8.63 -15.16
C MET A 77 -0.70 -8.03 -13.80
N GLY A 78 -0.17 -8.53 -12.69
CA GLY A 78 -0.40 -7.96 -11.37
C GLY A 78 0.12 -6.52 -11.24
N MET A 79 1.28 -6.21 -11.84
CA MET A 79 1.82 -4.84 -11.88
C MET A 79 0.90 -3.91 -12.68
N LEU A 80 0.38 -4.34 -13.85
CA LEU A 80 -0.60 -3.57 -14.62
C LEU A 80 -1.90 -3.35 -13.84
N ALA A 81 -2.35 -4.35 -13.08
CA ALA A 81 -3.51 -4.21 -12.20
C ALA A 81 -3.30 -3.09 -11.15
N THR A 82 -2.09 -2.96 -10.59
CA THR A 82 -1.78 -1.85 -9.68
C THR A 82 -1.83 -0.48 -10.38
N VAL A 83 -1.46 -0.41 -11.66
CA VAL A 83 -1.56 0.83 -12.44
C VAL A 83 -3.01 1.25 -12.61
N MET A 84 -3.91 0.31 -12.98
CA MET A 84 -5.34 0.59 -13.07
C MET A 84 -5.90 1.14 -11.75
N ASN A 85 -5.58 0.53 -10.62
CA ASN A 85 -5.98 1.00 -9.31
C ASN A 85 -5.40 2.39 -8.99
N SER A 86 -4.14 2.65 -9.40
CA SER A 86 -3.48 3.94 -9.19
C SER A 86 -4.18 5.07 -9.95
N LEU A 87 -4.59 4.81 -11.20
CA LEU A 87 -5.31 5.79 -12.03
C LEU A 87 -6.70 6.08 -11.46
N ALA A 88 -7.43 5.05 -11.01
CA ALA A 88 -8.73 5.24 -10.38
C ALA A 88 -8.63 6.08 -9.10
N LEU A 89 -7.62 5.82 -8.26
CA LEU A 89 -7.36 6.63 -7.07
C LEU A 89 -6.92 8.05 -7.40
N GLN A 90 -6.09 8.24 -8.43
CA GLN A 90 -5.68 9.57 -8.88
C GLN A 90 -6.88 10.41 -9.27
N ASP A 91 -7.73 9.90 -10.15
CA ASP A 91 -8.92 10.60 -10.62
C ASP A 91 -9.84 11.00 -9.46
N ALA A 92 -10.14 10.08 -8.56
CA ALA A 92 -10.97 10.34 -7.41
C ALA A 92 -10.35 11.35 -6.41
N LEU A 93 -9.03 11.32 -6.19
CA LEU A 93 -8.33 12.29 -5.34
C LEU A 93 -8.32 13.69 -5.95
N GLU A 94 -8.14 13.79 -7.27
CA GLU A 94 -8.20 15.06 -7.99
C GLU A 94 -9.62 15.63 -7.99
N GLN A 95 -10.66 14.80 -8.14
CA GLN A 95 -12.06 15.19 -7.94
C GLN A 95 -12.33 15.64 -6.49
N ALA A 96 -11.68 15.01 -5.51
CA ALA A 96 -11.73 15.45 -4.11
C ALA A 96 -10.88 16.71 -3.83
N GLY A 97 -10.25 17.31 -4.85
CA GLY A 97 -9.52 18.59 -4.78
C GLY A 97 -8.13 18.49 -4.17
N VAL A 98 -7.41 17.39 -4.43
CA VAL A 98 -6.00 17.19 -4.04
C VAL A 98 -5.16 16.85 -5.25
N ASP A 99 -4.15 17.66 -5.54
CA ASP A 99 -3.19 17.40 -6.61
C ASP A 99 -2.52 16.04 -6.42
N THR A 100 -2.62 15.16 -7.40
CA THR A 100 -2.09 13.79 -7.33
C THR A 100 -1.21 13.47 -8.53
N ARG A 101 -0.19 12.64 -8.36
CA ARG A 101 0.68 12.16 -9.44
C ARG A 101 0.89 10.65 -9.32
N VAL A 102 0.59 9.93 -10.38
CA VAL A 102 0.96 8.52 -10.51
C VAL A 102 2.36 8.43 -11.09
N GLN A 103 3.23 7.65 -10.43
CA GLN A 103 4.54 7.31 -10.94
C GLN A 103 4.68 5.79 -11.05
N THR A 104 5.13 5.31 -12.21
CA THR A 104 5.21 3.87 -12.49
C THR A 104 6.64 3.38 -12.62
N ALA A 105 6.90 2.18 -12.11
CA ALA A 105 8.21 1.53 -12.21
C ALA A 105 8.47 0.91 -13.60
N ILE A 106 7.42 0.76 -14.40
CA ILE A 106 7.50 0.39 -15.82
C ILE A 106 7.16 1.63 -16.63
N GLU A 107 7.96 1.96 -17.64
CA GLU A 107 7.74 3.14 -18.48
C GLU A 107 6.43 3.01 -19.27
N MET A 108 5.56 3.98 -19.09
CA MET A 108 4.28 4.14 -19.81
C MET A 108 3.89 5.62 -19.85
N GLN A 109 4.71 6.42 -20.52
CA GLN A 109 4.73 7.89 -20.45
C GLN A 109 3.41 8.56 -20.84
N GLU A 110 2.61 7.92 -21.67
CA GLU A 110 1.28 8.41 -22.07
C GLU A 110 0.25 8.28 -20.95
N ILE A 111 0.53 7.48 -19.92
CA ILE A 111 -0.42 7.15 -18.84
C ILE A 111 0.01 7.74 -17.51
N ALA A 112 1.31 7.64 -17.19
CA ALA A 112 1.87 8.03 -15.90
C ALA A 112 3.33 8.46 -16.00
N GLU A 113 3.78 9.25 -15.04
CA GLU A 113 5.20 9.63 -14.97
C GLU A 113 6.09 8.40 -14.69
N PRO A 114 7.27 8.29 -15.31
CA PRO A 114 8.25 7.30 -14.86
C PRO A 114 8.72 7.62 -13.44
N TYR A 115 8.85 6.57 -12.61
CA TYR A 115 9.37 6.75 -11.26
C TYR A 115 10.80 7.26 -11.25
N ILE A 116 10.99 8.43 -10.69
CA ILE A 116 12.30 9.02 -10.39
C ILE A 116 12.26 9.53 -8.96
N ARG A 117 13.11 8.96 -8.07
CA ARG A 117 13.14 9.26 -6.64
C ARG A 117 13.07 10.76 -6.33
N ARG A 118 13.92 11.57 -6.95
CA ARG A 118 13.94 13.02 -6.70
C ARG A 118 12.66 13.74 -7.16
N ARG A 119 12.02 13.24 -8.20
CA ARG A 119 10.75 13.78 -8.68
C ARG A 119 9.62 13.44 -7.71
N ALA A 120 9.58 12.21 -7.20
CA ALA A 120 8.63 11.81 -6.16
C ALA A 120 8.75 12.71 -4.92
N ILE A 121 9.96 12.89 -4.39
CA ILE A 121 10.22 13.78 -3.25
C ILE A 121 9.75 15.20 -3.56
N ARG A 122 10.04 15.73 -4.74
CA ARG A 122 9.63 17.08 -5.13
C ARG A 122 8.11 17.25 -5.23
N HIS A 123 7.37 16.21 -5.63
CA HIS A 123 5.91 16.23 -5.59
C HIS A 123 5.40 16.26 -4.14
N LEU A 124 5.94 15.42 -3.28
CA LEU A 124 5.58 15.35 -1.86
C LEU A 124 5.85 16.68 -1.13
N GLU A 125 7.00 17.30 -1.35
CA GLU A 125 7.33 18.63 -0.83
C GLU A 125 6.34 19.73 -1.28
N LYS A 126 5.75 19.57 -2.47
CA LYS A 126 4.69 20.46 -2.99
C LYS A 126 3.30 20.06 -2.49
N LYS A 127 3.20 19.19 -1.50
CA LYS A 127 1.95 18.67 -0.94
C LYS A 127 1.04 17.98 -1.96
N ARG A 128 1.63 17.41 -3.00
CA ARG A 128 0.95 16.53 -3.93
C ARG A 128 0.98 15.10 -3.38
N ILE A 129 -0.11 14.37 -3.53
CA ILE A 129 -0.10 12.93 -3.27
C ILE A 129 0.64 12.24 -4.41
N VAL A 130 1.52 11.30 -4.09
CA VAL A 130 2.21 10.47 -5.07
C VAL A 130 1.72 9.03 -4.94
N ILE A 131 1.24 8.43 -6.05
CA ILE A 131 0.81 7.03 -6.08
C ILE A 131 1.84 6.24 -6.89
N PHE A 132 2.42 5.20 -6.28
CA PHE A 132 3.39 4.34 -6.94
C PHE A 132 2.70 3.13 -7.56
N GLY A 133 2.67 3.09 -8.89
CA GLY A 133 2.13 1.99 -9.71
C GLY A 133 3.22 1.08 -10.28
N ALA A 134 2.80 -0.08 -10.80
CA ALA A 134 3.65 -1.11 -11.37
C ALA A 134 4.68 -1.72 -10.39
N GLY A 135 4.40 -1.67 -9.09
CA GLY A 135 5.27 -2.30 -8.08
C GLY A 135 6.72 -1.80 -8.13
N LEU A 136 7.67 -2.74 -8.21
CA LEU A 136 9.08 -2.47 -8.44
C LEU A 136 9.48 -2.56 -9.92
N GLY A 137 8.55 -2.85 -10.82
CA GLY A 137 8.83 -3.13 -12.24
C GLY A 137 9.57 -4.45 -12.47
N LYS A 138 9.64 -5.30 -11.45
CA LYS A 138 10.32 -6.60 -11.47
C LYS A 138 9.40 -7.71 -10.93
N PRO A 139 9.33 -8.86 -11.62
CA PRO A 139 8.64 -10.03 -11.11
C PRO A 139 9.20 -10.49 -9.76
N TYR A 140 8.47 -11.36 -9.07
CA TYR A 140 8.80 -12.02 -7.80
C TYR A 140 8.76 -11.13 -6.55
N PHE A 141 8.49 -9.83 -6.68
CA PHE A 141 8.34 -8.92 -5.55
C PHE A 141 6.86 -8.61 -5.25
N SER A 142 6.55 -8.50 -3.98
CA SER A 142 5.21 -8.17 -3.52
C SER A 142 4.95 -6.66 -3.48
N THR A 143 3.69 -6.29 -3.27
CA THR A 143 3.31 -4.90 -2.98
C THR A 143 3.85 -4.43 -1.61
N ASP A 144 4.02 -5.34 -0.65
CA ASP A 144 4.61 -5.03 0.65
C ASP A 144 6.08 -4.65 0.50
N THR A 145 6.84 -5.41 -0.30
CA THR A 145 8.24 -5.07 -0.64
C THR A 145 8.31 -3.72 -1.39
N THR A 146 7.34 -3.45 -2.26
CA THR A 146 7.24 -2.14 -2.93
C THR A 146 7.06 -1.02 -1.93
N ALA A 147 6.14 -1.15 -0.97
CA ALA A 147 5.90 -0.14 0.05
C ALA A 147 7.15 0.12 0.90
N ALA A 148 7.85 -0.95 1.31
CA ALA A 148 9.08 -0.86 2.10
C ALA A 148 10.21 -0.14 1.34
N LEU A 149 10.45 -0.51 0.06
CA LEU A 149 11.51 0.13 -0.74
C LEU A 149 11.16 1.59 -1.03
N ARG A 150 9.94 1.90 -1.45
CA ARG A 150 9.53 3.29 -1.71
C ARG A 150 9.61 4.14 -0.45
N ALA A 151 9.23 3.61 0.71
CA ALA A 151 9.37 4.31 1.99
C ALA A 151 10.83 4.67 2.29
N ALA A 152 11.76 3.72 2.10
CA ALA A 152 13.19 3.97 2.27
C ALA A 152 13.71 5.02 1.28
N GLU A 153 13.37 4.88 -0.01
CA GLU A 153 13.84 5.77 -1.08
C GLU A 153 13.36 7.22 -0.91
N ILE A 154 12.12 7.43 -0.47
CA ILE A 154 11.57 8.78 -0.27
C ILE A 154 11.79 9.30 1.16
N GLU A 155 12.50 8.57 2.00
CA GLU A 155 12.76 8.94 3.40
C GLU A 155 11.46 9.15 4.19
N ALA A 156 10.55 8.17 4.11
CA ALA A 156 9.30 8.21 4.85
C ALA A 156 9.52 7.89 6.33
N ASP A 157 8.80 8.59 7.20
CA ASP A 157 8.86 8.39 8.65
C ASP A 157 8.15 7.12 9.11
N ALA A 158 7.17 6.63 8.33
CA ALA A 158 6.41 5.43 8.65
C ALA A 158 5.68 4.87 7.42
N ILE A 159 5.33 3.57 7.50
CA ILE A 159 4.37 2.92 6.62
C ILE A 159 3.07 2.72 7.41
N LEU A 160 1.97 3.25 6.88
CA LEU A 160 0.62 3.00 7.36
C LEU A 160 0.02 1.86 6.55
N MET A 161 -0.29 0.73 7.18
CA MET A 161 -0.79 -0.46 6.51
C MET A 161 -2.25 -0.72 6.87
N ALA A 162 -3.15 -0.45 5.93
CA ALA A 162 -4.56 -0.78 6.07
C ALA A 162 -4.80 -2.29 5.82
N LYS A 163 -5.42 -2.97 6.76
CA LYS A 163 -5.84 -4.38 6.67
C LYS A 163 -7.36 -4.48 6.68
N LYS A 164 -7.92 -5.31 5.79
CA LYS A 164 -9.39 -5.48 5.67
C LYS A 164 -10.01 -6.14 6.92
N PHE A 165 -9.31 -7.06 7.56
CA PHE A 165 -9.90 -7.94 8.57
C PHE A 165 -9.23 -7.89 9.94
N ALA A 166 -8.16 -7.14 10.11
CA ALA A 166 -7.43 -7.05 11.37
C ALA A 166 -7.07 -5.58 11.67
N ASP A 167 -7.33 -5.15 12.89
CA ASP A 167 -7.05 -3.81 13.39
C ASP A 167 -5.64 -3.70 14.02
N GLY A 168 -4.80 -4.70 13.77
CA GLY A 168 -3.44 -4.78 14.29
C GLY A 168 -2.77 -6.10 13.93
N VAL A 169 -1.71 -6.42 14.64
CA VAL A 169 -0.97 -7.69 14.56
C VAL A 169 -1.37 -8.57 15.73
N TYR A 170 -1.62 -9.84 15.45
CA TYR A 170 -2.05 -10.85 16.42
C TYR A 170 -1.05 -12.01 16.46
N ASP A 171 -1.03 -12.73 17.57
CA ASP A 171 -0.23 -13.97 17.75
C ASP A 171 -0.72 -15.13 16.88
N SER A 172 -1.98 -15.08 16.47
CA SER A 172 -2.63 -16.06 15.61
C SER A 172 -3.74 -15.38 14.79
N ASP A 173 -4.31 -16.08 13.80
CA ASP A 173 -5.38 -15.50 12.97
C ASP A 173 -6.67 -15.31 13.78
N PRO A 174 -7.12 -14.06 14.05
CA PRO A 174 -8.31 -13.79 14.83
C PRO A 174 -9.62 -14.29 14.19
N LYS A 175 -9.60 -14.68 12.91
CA LYS A 175 -10.76 -15.29 12.25
C LYS A 175 -10.94 -16.75 12.64
N THR A 176 -9.86 -17.45 12.89
CA THR A 176 -9.87 -18.87 13.22
C THR A 176 -9.67 -19.14 14.69
N ASN A 177 -9.04 -18.23 15.42
CA ASN A 177 -8.81 -18.31 16.86
C ASN A 177 -9.43 -17.10 17.57
N LEU A 178 -10.56 -17.31 18.23
CA LEU A 178 -11.25 -16.26 19.01
C LEU A 178 -10.46 -15.78 20.24
N ASN A 179 -9.43 -16.52 20.66
CA ASN A 179 -8.53 -16.17 21.75
C ASN A 179 -7.23 -15.51 21.26
N ALA A 180 -7.16 -15.14 19.99
CA ALA A 180 -5.99 -14.45 19.42
C ALA A 180 -5.72 -13.14 20.18
N VAL A 181 -4.49 -12.95 20.62
CA VAL A 181 -4.05 -11.80 21.38
C VAL A 181 -3.42 -10.78 20.43
N LYS A 182 -3.95 -9.55 20.48
CA LYS A 182 -3.41 -8.43 19.73
C LYS A 182 -2.17 -7.88 20.42
N PHE A 183 -1.14 -7.59 19.64
CA PHE A 183 0.03 -6.88 20.12
C PHE A 183 -0.15 -5.37 19.95
N ASP A 184 0.15 -4.62 21.01
CA ASP A 184 0.17 -3.16 20.96
C ASP A 184 1.43 -2.63 20.28
N GLU A 185 2.56 -3.30 20.50
CA GLU A 185 3.85 -2.96 19.90
C GLU A 185 4.70 -4.24 19.73
N LEU A 186 5.43 -4.33 18.64
CA LEU A 186 6.32 -5.45 18.29
C LEU A 186 7.64 -4.91 17.73
N THR A 187 8.73 -5.57 18.06
CA THR A 187 9.98 -5.38 17.33
C THR A 187 10.00 -6.20 16.03
N TYR A 188 10.82 -5.82 15.06
CA TYR A 188 11.02 -6.62 13.86
C TYR A 188 11.60 -8.02 14.17
N ASN A 189 12.41 -8.13 15.24
CA ASN A 189 12.92 -9.43 15.69
C ASN A 189 11.78 -10.31 16.21
N ASP A 190 10.81 -9.74 16.93
CA ASP A 190 9.63 -10.51 17.36
C ASP A 190 8.83 -11.02 16.17
N ILE A 191 8.63 -10.18 15.14
CA ILE A 191 7.91 -10.56 13.92
C ILE A 191 8.61 -11.73 13.23
N ILE A 192 9.92 -11.66 13.09
CA ILE A 192 10.73 -12.69 12.43
C ILE A 192 10.77 -13.98 13.28
N THR A 193 11.05 -13.87 14.57
CA THR A 193 11.21 -15.05 15.46
C THR A 193 9.90 -15.78 15.70
N LYS A 194 8.78 -15.05 15.77
CA LYS A 194 7.44 -15.63 15.96
C LYS A 194 6.74 -15.94 14.64
N GLU A 195 7.39 -15.73 13.50
CA GLU A 195 6.85 -15.93 12.15
C GLU A 195 5.48 -15.25 11.92
N LEU A 196 5.31 -14.04 12.48
CA LEU A 196 4.05 -13.30 12.38
C LEU A 196 3.81 -12.80 10.96
N LYS A 197 2.61 -13.01 10.43
CA LYS A 197 2.21 -12.65 9.06
C LYS A 197 1.77 -11.18 8.96
N VAL A 198 2.68 -10.25 9.22
CA VAL A 198 2.44 -8.81 9.05
C VAL A 198 2.66 -8.40 7.60
N MET A 199 3.84 -8.70 7.09
CA MET A 199 4.32 -8.47 5.73
C MET A 199 5.13 -9.70 5.30
N ASP A 200 5.58 -9.74 4.03
CA ASP A 200 6.55 -10.75 3.62
C ASP A 200 7.94 -10.51 4.26
N ALA A 201 8.78 -11.55 4.26
CA ALA A 201 10.09 -11.51 4.92
C ALA A 201 11.02 -10.43 4.33
N THR A 202 10.98 -10.23 3.01
CA THR A 202 11.81 -9.24 2.31
C THR A 202 11.47 -7.83 2.77
N SER A 203 10.18 -7.48 2.80
CA SER A 203 9.72 -6.17 3.25
C SER A 203 9.99 -5.94 4.74
N THR A 204 9.80 -6.98 5.57
CA THR A 204 10.09 -6.92 7.02
C THR A 204 11.57 -6.62 7.27
N THR A 205 12.47 -7.31 6.57
CA THR A 205 13.91 -7.09 6.70
C THR A 205 14.32 -5.69 6.21
N LEU A 206 13.76 -5.26 5.07
CA LEU A 206 14.05 -3.94 4.52
C LEU A 206 13.61 -2.81 5.46
N CYS A 207 12.43 -2.92 6.06
CA CYS A 207 11.95 -1.94 7.05
C CYS A 207 12.80 -1.96 8.32
N LYS A 208 13.21 -3.15 8.80
CA LYS A 208 14.11 -3.29 9.94
C LYS A 208 15.44 -2.58 9.71
N ASP A 209 16.10 -2.87 8.59
CA ASP A 209 17.44 -2.34 8.27
C ASP A 209 17.44 -0.81 8.09
N ASN A 210 16.31 -0.24 7.67
CA ASN A 210 16.13 1.20 7.49
C ASN A 210 15.40 1.89 8.66
N ASN A 211 15.09 1.18 9.75
CA ASN A 211 14.39 1.69 10.92
C ASN A 211 13.03 2.37 10.60
N ILE A 212 12.30 1.86 9.62
CA ILE A 212 11.01 2.40 9.20
C ILE A 212 9.90 1.72 10.01
N PRO A 213 9.19 2.41 10.91
CA PRO A 213 8.09 1.82 11.66
C PRO A 213 6.90 1.52 10.76
N ILE A 214 6.18 0.43 11.10
CA ILE A 214 4.95 0.02 10.42
C ILE A 214 3.80 0.15 11.41
N ILE A 215 2.74 0.86 11.02
CA ILE A 215 1.52 1.00 11.79
C ILE A 215 0.42 0.24 11.07
N VAL A 216 -0.07 -0.82 11.70
CA VAL A 216 -1.15 -1.64 11.16
C VAL A 216 -2.46 -1.18 11.75
N PHE A 217 -3.45 -0.93 10.91
CA PHE A 217 -4.79 -0.53 11.32
C PHE A 217 -5.85 -1.17 10.43
N ARG A 218 -7.09 -1.21 10.93
CA ARG A 218 -8.22 -1.74 10.18
C ARG A 218 -8.75 -0.71 9.21
N ASP A 219 -8.99 -1.13 7.98
CA ASP A 219 -9.82 -0.39 7.05
C ASP A 219 -11.27 -0.35 7.61
N ARG A 220 -11.80 0.85 7.83
CA ARG A 220 -13.08 1.07 8.54
C ARG A 220 -14.30 0.48 7.84
N LYS A 221 -14.22 0.16 6.57
CA LYS A 221 -15.33 -0.32 5.75
C LYS A 221 -15.71 -1.78 5.91
N SER A 222 -15.04 -2.52 6.75
CA SER A 222 -15.39 -3.92 7.03
C SER A 222 -16.25 -4.05 8.29
N VAL A 223 -17.07 -3.06 8.61
CA VAL A 223 -18.07 -3.16 9.68
C VAL A 223 -19.44 -3.36 9.05
N VAL A 224 -19.85 -4.57 8.95
CA VAL A 224 -21.22 -5.02 9.16
C VAL A 224 -21.17 -6.15 10.14
#